data_72cf4ec62ce5a834d8b0e0708d66b360
#
_entry.id   72cf4ec62ce5a834d8b0e0708d66b360
#
_cell.length_a   1.000
_cell.length_b   1.000
_cell.length_c   1.000
_cell.angle_alpha   90.00
_cell.angle_beta   90.00
_cell.angle_gamma   90.00
#
_symmetry.space_group_name_H-M   'P 1'
#
loop_
_entity.id
_entity.type
_entity.pdbx_description
1 polymer ?
#
loop_
_entity_poly.entity_id
_entity_poly.type
_entity_poly.pdbx_seq_one_letter_code
_entity_poly.pdbx_strand_id
1 'polypeptide(L)'
;MGLSNTGGKITYLNMKQGKFARKNANGDIELFDAVDGIITAAEFKDDEYQGTKFRKLLLTLVDGDERYLVQVRTDSGYFRGLTNSIANADISQPMKLIASSKQVDGKPQTTIFVTQHGHPMKWKWTKDNMGELPPLESVKLKGKTVYDNSKQLEFFENFWLGLLKTAAPAPAAVEAEEETPF
;
A
#
# COMPACT_ATOMS: atom_id res chain seq x y z
N MET A 1 -27.77 6.73 -27.56
CA MET A 1 -27.19 6.83 -26.24
C MET A 1 -26.76 5.42 -25.84
N GLY A 2 -25.52 5.09 -26.10
CA GLY A 2 -24.97 3.79 -25.72
C GLY A 2 -24.56 3.78 -24.26
N LEU A 3 -25.00 2.78 -23.50
CA LEU A 3 -24.40 2.45 -22.21
C LEU A 3 -23.00 1.91 -22.49
N SER A 4 -21.95 2.70 -22.26
CA SER A 4 -20.58 2.22 -22.30
C SER A 4 -20.21 1.75 -20.88
N ASN A 5 -19.94 0.47 -20.74
CA ASN A 5 -19.27 -0.07 -19.57
C ASN A 5 -17.82 0.44 -19.56
N THR A 6 -17.61 1.65 -19.08
CA THR A 6 -16.27 2.22 -18.83
C THR A 6 -15.69 1.78 -17.48
N GLY A 7 -16.24 0.73 -16.89
CA GLY A 7 -15.64 0.06 -15.74
C GLY A 7 -14.50 -0.82 -16.22
N GLY A 8 -13.28 -0.27 -16.35
CA GLY A 8 -12.09 -1.06 -16.63
C GLY A 8 -11.94 -2.18 -15.62
N LYS A 9 -11.52 -3.34 -16.07
CA LYS A 9 -11.26 -4.52 -15.24
C LYS A 9 -10.27 -4.13 -14.12
N ILE A 10 -10.66 -4.36 -12.87
CA ILE A 10 -9.76 -4.17 -11.73
C ILE A 10 -8.85 -5.39 -11.61
N THR A 11 -7.55 -5.14 -11.59
CA THR A 11 -6.54 -6.16 -11.31
C THR A 11 -6.14 -6.09 -9.84
N TYR A 12 -6.38 -7.16 -9.10
CA TYR A 12 -6.02 -7.27 -7.69
C TYR A 12 -4.58 -7.75 -7.55
N LEU A 13 -3.78 -7.01 -6.79
CA LEU A 13 -2.38 -7.30 -6.53
C LEU A 13 -2.16 -7.48 -5.02
N ASN A 14 -1.55 -8.60 -4.66
CA ASN A 14 -1.07 -8.88 -3.31
C ASN A 14 0.46 -8.81 -3.27
N MET A 15 1.03 -8.72 -2.08
CA MET A 15 2.47 -8.78 -1.90
C MET A 15 2.92 -10.22 -1.65
N LYS A 16 3.88 -10.69 -2.41
CA LYS A 16 4.47 -12.03 -2.25
C LYS A 16 5.95 -12.03 -2.60
N GLN A 17 6.80 -12.37 -1.64
CA GLN A 17 8.25 -12.57 -1.86
C GLN A 17 8.95 -11.39 -2.55
N GLY A 18 8.63 -10.16 -2.16
CA GLY A 18 9.23 -8.97 -2.76
C GLY A 18 8.66 -8.60 -4.13
N LYS A 19 7.48 -9.10 -4.48
CA LYS A 19 6.83 -8.85 -5.76
C LYS A 19 5.34 -8.59 -5.59
N PHE A 20 4.75 -7.93 -6.56
CA PHE A 20 3.30 -7.86 -6.72
C PHE A 20 2.80 -9.17 -7.33
N ALA A 21 1.81 -9.78 -6.73
CA ALA A 21 1.28 -11.07 -7.14
C ALA A 21 -0.17 -10.93 -7.62
N ARG A 22 -0.45 -11.46 -8.80
CA ARG A 22 -1.78 -11.57 -9.36
C ARG A 22 -2.15 -13.04 -9.56
N LYS A 23 -3.37 -13.41 -9.21
CA LYS A 23 -3.93 -14.72 -9.59
C LYS A 23 -4.61 -14.58 -10.94
N ASN A 24 -4.16 -15.35 -11.93
CA ASN A 24 -4.77 -15.35 -13.25
C ASN A 24 -6.06 -16.17 -13.30
N ALA A 25 -6.74 -16.19 -14.46
CA ALA A 25 -7.99 -16.91 -14.66
C ALA A 25 -7.86 -18.45 -14.46
N ASN A 26 -6.66 -19.01 -14.66
CA ASN A 26 -6.36 -20.42 -14.47
C ASN A 26 -6.03 -20.78 -13.00
N GLY A 27 -5.93 -19.77 -12.12
CA GLY A 27 -5.55 -19.95 -10.73
C GLY A 27 -4.04 -19.89 -10.48
N ASP A 28 -3.22 -19.67 -11.50
CA ASP A 28 -1.78 -19.53 -11.37
C ASP A 28 -1.40 -18.14 -10.81
N ILE A 29 -0.30 -18.08 -10.10
CA ILE A 29 0.22 -16.84 -9.55
C ILE A 29 1.26 -16.25 -10.52
N GLU A 30 0.99 -15.05 -10.99
CA GLU A 30 1.92 -14.23 -11.77
C GLU A 30 2.57 -13.19 -10.87
N LEU A 31 3.88 -13.00 -11.00
CA LEU A 31 4.68 -12.10 -10.18
C LEU A 31 5.24 -10.94 -11.01
N PHE A 32 5.12 -9.73 -10.48
CA PHE A 32 5.59 -8.49 -11.12
C PHE A 32 6.49 -7.72 -10.17
N ASP A 33 7.55 -7.13 -10.70
CA ASP A 33 8.49 -6.32 -9.93
C ASP A 33 7.92 -4.95 -9.58
N ALA A 34 7.09 -4.40 -10.45
CA ALA A 34 6.59 -3.04 -10.33
C ALA A 34 5.16 -2.89 -10.84
N VAL A 35 4.50 -1.84 -10.38
CA VAL A 35 3.23 -1.35 -10.91
C VAL A 35 3.31 0.17 -11.09
N ASP A 36 2.84 0.64 -12.24
CA ASP A 36 2.79 2.06 -12.59
C ASP A 36 1.37 2.61 -12.46
N GLY A 37 1.24 3.88 -12.17
CA GLY A 37 -0.05 4.57 -12.20
C GLY A 37 -0.12 5.79 -11.30
N ILE A 38 -1.29 6.41 -11.31
CA ILE A 38 -1.64 7.52 -10.41
C ILE A 38 -2.47 6.94 -9.27
N ILE A 39 -2.13 7.27 -8.05
CA ILE A 39 -2.91 6.87 -6.86
C ILE A 39 -4.20 7.69 -6.83
N THR A 40 -5.34 7.02 -6.88
CA THR A 40 -6.66 7.67 -6.89
C THR A 40 -7.46 7.42 -5.62
N ALA A 41 -7.15 6.37 -4.87
CA ALA A 41 -7.83 6.06 -3.62
C ALA A 41 -6.93 5.25 -2.69
N ALA A 42 -7.13 5.41 -1.39
CA ALA A 42 -6.57 4.56 -0.36
C ALA A 42 -7.62 4.32 0.73
N GLU A 43 -7.80 3.08 1.08
CA GLU A 43 -8.77 2.64 2.08
C GLU A 43 -8.10 1.65 3.02
N PHE A 44 -8.45 1.70 4.31
CA PHE A 44 -8.00 0.72 5.29
C PHE A 44 -9.12 -0.26 5.60
N LYS A 45 -8.79 -1.54 5.67
CA LYS A 45 -9.75 -2.60 5.93
C LYS A 45 -9.16 -3.63 6.89
N ASP A 46 -9.98 -4.05 7.85
CA ASP A 46 -9.67 -5.18 8.71
C ASP A 46 -9.97 -6.49 7.98
N ASP A 47 -9.11 -7.47 8.18
CA ASP A 47 -9.25 -8.80 7.57
C ASP A 47 -8.78 -9.87 8.57
N GLU A 48 -9.07 -11.12 8.28
CA GLU A 48 -8.70 -12.27 9.09
C GLU A 48 -8.26 -13.43 8.20
N TYR A 49 -7.15 -14.05 8.56
CA TYR A 49 -6.66 -15.25 7.91
C TYR A 49 -6.23 -16.28 8.96
N GLN A 50 -6.79 -17.48 8.89
CA GLN A 50 -6.51 -18.58 9.84
C GLN A 50 -6.61 -18.15 11.32
N GLY A 51 -7.65 -17.39 11.67
CA GLY A 51 -7.87 -16.90 13.04
C GLY A 51 -7.01 -15.69 13.44
N THR A 52 -6.09 -15.24 12.58
CA THR A 52 -5.26 -14.06 12.83
C THR A 52 -5.86 -12.84 12.17
N LYS A 53 -6.22 -11.85 12.99
CA LYS A 53 -6.73 -10.55 12.52
C LYS A 53 -5.57 -9.65 12.11
N PHE A 54 -5.74 -8.94 11.01
CA PHE A 54 -4.78 -7.95 10.52
C PHE A 54 -5.51 -6.81 9.80
N ARG A 55 -4.80 -5.71 9.62
CA ARG A 55 -5.30 -4.55 8.89
C ARG A 55 -4.50 -4.38 7.61
N LYS A 56 -5.16 -3.97 6.53
CA LYS A 56 -4.53 -3.76 5.23
C LYS A 56 -4.92 -2.42 4.63
N LEU A 57 -3.98 -1.85 3.88
CA LEU A 57 -4.21 -0.75 2.97
C LEU A 57 -4.66 -1.32 1.61
N LEU A 58 -5.76 -0.81 1.09
CA LEU A 58 -6.22 -1.01 -0.27
C LEU A 58 -5.90 0.24 -1.07
N LEU A 59 -4.93 0.14 -1.95
CA LEU A 59 -4.43 1.27 -2.74
C LEU A 59 -4.86 1.11 -4.18
N THR A 60 -5.63 2.07 -4.70
CA THR A 60 -6.04 2.08 -6.10
C THR A 60 -5.09 2.92 -6.93
N LEU A 61 -4.52 2.31 -7.97
CA LEU A 61 -3.74 2.98 -9.00
C LEU A 61 -4.46 2.89 -10.34
N VAL A 62 -4.37 3.97 -11.11
CA VAL A 62 -4.93 4.03 -12.48
C VAL A 62 -3.81 4.35 -13.45
N ASP A 63 -3.67 3.53 -14.48
CA ASP A 63 -2.76 3.72 -15.60
C ASP A 63 -3.54 3.61 -16.92
N GLY A 64 -3.87 4.75 -17.52
CA GLY A 64 -4.77 4.79 -18.67
C GLY A 64 -6.14 4.18 -18.37
N ASP A 65 -6.47 3.11 -19.10
CA ASP A 65 -7.73 2.36 -18.90
C ASP A 65 -7.58 1.22 -17.88
N GLU A 66 -6.39 0.96 -17.40
CA GLU A 66 -6.11 -0.09 -16.42
C GLU A 66 -6.24 0.42 -14.99
N ARG A 67 -6.79 -0.41 -14.14
CA ARG A 67 -6.99 -0.12 -12.73
C ARG A 67 -6.45 -1.26 -11.88
N TYR A 68 -5.57 -0.92 -10.94
CA TYR A 68 -4.94 -1.86 -10.02
C TYR A 68 -5.38 -1.59 -8.59
N LEU A 69 -5.73 -2.63 -7.87
CA LEU A 69 -5.96 -2.58 -6.43
C LEU A 69 -4.83 -3.32 -5.71
N VAL A 70 -3.90 -2.58 -5.15
CA VAL A 70 -2.76 -3.13 -4.40
C VAL A 70 -3.15 -3.28 -2.94
N GLN A 71 -3.00 -4.49 -2.41
CA GLN A 71 -3.30 -4.82 -1.02
C GLN A 71 -1.99 -4.97 -0.23
N VAL A 72 -1.83 -4.17 0.80
CA VAL A 72 -0.60 -4.15 1.63
C VAL A 72 -0.98 -4.24 3.11
N ARG A 73 -0.44 -5.22 3.82
CA ARG A 73 -0.63 -5.32 5.27
C ARG A 73 0.09 -4.18 5.98
N THR A 74 -0.59 -3.55 6.93
CA THR A 74 -0.04 -2.41 7.68
C THR A 74 1.10 -2.79 8.62
N ASP A 75 1.17 -4.05 9.04
CA ASP A 75 2.24 -4.60 9.87
C ASP A 75 3.47 -5.06 9.08
N SER A 76 3.53 -4.78 7.77
CA SER A 76 4.62 -5.20 6.89
C SER A 76 5.61 -4.08 6.59
N GLY A 77 6.84 -4.45 6.22
CA GLY A 77 7.83 -3.51 5.71
C GLY A 77 7.41 -2.84 4.40
N TYR A 78 6.58 -3.50 3.60
CA TYR A 78 6.00 -2.92 2.40
C TYR A 78 5.20 -1.64 2.69
N PHE A 79 4.33 -1.68 3.68
CA PHE A 79 3.53 -0.53 4.09
C PHE A 79 4.40 0.62 4.59
N ARG A 80 5.39 0.32 5.42
CA ARG A 80 6.31 1.32 5.95
C ARG A 80 7.12 2.00 4.85
N GLY A 81 7.70 1.22 3.94
CA GLY A 81 8.49 1.74 2.81
C GLY A 81 7.65 2.58 1.86
N LEU A 82 6.47 2.09 1.50
CA LEU A 82 5.52 2.80 0.66
C LEU A 82 5.12 4.14 1.28
N THR A 83 4.68 4.15 2.52
CA THR A 83 4.21 5.36 3.21
C THR A 83 5.32 6.41 3.32
N ASN A 84 6.53 5.99 3.68
CA ASN A 84 7.67 6.90 3.77
C ASN A 84 8.04 7.52 2.42
N SER A 85 7.98 6.76 1.34
CA SER A 85 8.30 7.25 0.00
C SER A 85 7.19 8.16 -0.55
N ILE A 86 5.93 7.80 -0.35
CA ILE A 86 4.77 8.61 -0.77
C ILE A 86 4.74 9.96 -0.06
N ALA A 87 5.23 10.05 1.17
CA ALA A 87 5.28 11.31 1.91
C ALA A 87 6.14 12.40 1.23
N ASN A 88 7.04 12.01 0.33
CA ASN A 88 7.86 12.93 -0.47
C ASN A 88 7.47 12.95 -1.95
N ALA A 89 6.46 12.20 -2.37
CA ALA A 89 5.98 12.15 -3.74
C ALA A 89 4.80 13.12 -3.96
N ASP A 90 4.57 13.48 -5.21
CA ASP A 90 3.35 14.16 -5.64
C ASP A 90 2.29 13.14 -6.04
N ILE A 91 1.30 12.95 -5.19
CA ILE A 91 0.25 11.95 -5.39
C ILE A 91 -0.61 12.20 -6.64
N SER A 92 -0.65 13.43 -7.14
CA SER A 92 -1.40 13.80 -8.34
C SER A 92 -0.72 13.37 -9.65
N GLN A 93 0.53 12.94 -9.57
CA GLN A 93 1.35 12.58 -10.72
C GLN A 93 1.56 11.07 -10.82
N PRO A 94 1.81 10.55 -12.04
CA PRO A 94 2.16 9.15 -12.22
C PRO A 94 3.41 8.77 -11.43
N MET A 95 3.41 7.56 -10.91
CA MET A 95 4.54 6.99 -10.18
C MET A 95 4.68 5.50 -10.46
N LYS A 96 5.86 4.99 -10.17
CA LYS A 96 6.16 3.56 -10.22
C LYS A 96 6.41 3.04 -8.81
N LEU A 97 5.65 2.04 -8.41
CA LEU A 97 5.85 1.30 -7.17
C LEU A 97 6.71 0.07 -7.49
N ILE A 98 7.82 -0.11 -6.79
CA ILE A 98 8.75 -1.22 -7.00
C ILE A 98 8.83 -2.03 -5.71
N ALA A 99 8.36 -3.26 -5.76
CA ALA A 99 8.43 -4.17 -4.63
C ALA A 99 9.82 -4.79 -4.50
N SER A 100 10.30 -4.97 -3.29
CA SER A 100 11.60 -5.54 -3.00
C SER A 100 11.57 -6.38 -1.71
N SER A 101 12.35 -7.43 -1.71
CA SER A 101 12.66 -8.22 -0.52
C SER A 101 14.13 -8.63 -0.57
N LYS A 102 14.84 -8.43 0.53
CA LYS A 102 16.22 -8.88 0.69
C LYS A 102 16.40 -9.56 2.05
N GLN A 103 17.32 -10.49 2.14
CA GLN A 103 17.68 -11.11 3.40
C GLN A 103 18.70 -10.21 4.14
N VAL A 104 18.38 -9.86 5.38
CA VAL A 104 19.27 -9.13 6.29
C VAL A 104 19.31 -9.89 7.61
N ASP A 105 20.49 -10.37 8.01
CA ASP A 105 20.68 -11.17 9.22
C ASP A 105 19.72 -12.39 9.29
N GLY A 106 19.53 -13.07 8.16
CA GLY A 106 18.67 -14.25 8.04
C GLY A 106 17.16 -13.95 8.05
N LYS A 107 16.76 -12.67 8.09
CA LYS A 107 15.36 -12.24 8.07
C LYS A 107 15.03 -11.50 6.79
N PRO A 108 13.86 -11.72 6.18
CA PRO A 108 13.45 -10.96 5.02
C PRO A 108 13.13 -9.51 5.42
N GLN A 109 13.77 -8.56 4.77
CA GLN A 109 13.39 -7.16 4.79
C GLN A 109 12.62 -6.82 3.52
N THR A 110 11.38 -6.44 3.69
CA THR A 110 10.48 -6.09 2.60
C THR A 110 10.25 -4.58 2.54
N THR A 111 10.12 -4.06 1.34
CA THR A 111 9.78 -2.64 1.12
C THR A 111 9.11 -2.44 -0.24
N ILE A 112 8.45 -1.32 -0.41
CA ILE A 112 8.05 -0.78 -1.69
C ILE A 112 8.77 0.55 -1.86
N PHE A 113 9.60 0.64 -2.90
CA PHE A 113 10.20 1.88 -3.34
C PHE A 113 9.25 2.61 -4.30
N VAL A 114 9.27 3.92 -4.27
CA VAL A 114 8.50 4.76 -5.19
C VAL A 114 9.48 5.55 -6.06
N THR A 115 9.25 5.52 -7.37
CA THR A 115 9.99 6.33 -8.33
C THR A 115 9.00 7.25 -9.05
N GLN A 116 9.34 8.50 -9.17
CA GLN A 116 8.54 9.51 -9.84
C GLN A 116 9.42 10.34 -10.77
N HIS A 117 9.01 10.50 -12.02
CA HIS A 117 9.82 11.17 -13.06
C HIS A 117 11.24 10.60 -13.21
N GLY A 118 11.40 9.28 -13.03
CA GLY A 118 12.68 8.61 -13.09
C GLY A 118 13.57 8.77 -11.85
N HIS A 119 13.09 9.45 -10.81
CA HIS A 119 13.83 9.68 -9.58
C HIS A 119 13.24 8.88 -8.40
N PRO A 120 14.06 8.13 -7.67
CA PRO A 120 13.58 7.43 -6.47
C PRO A 120 13.22 8.43 -5.37
N MET A 121 12.06 8.24 -4.76
CA MET A 121 11.62 9.04 -3.63
C MET A 121 12.34 8.60 -2.36
N LYS A 122 12.95 9.55 -1.66
CA LYS A 122 13.58 9.30 -0.37
C LYS A 122 12.50 9.11 0.71
N TRP A 123 12.85 8.37 1.74
CA TRP A 123 11.99 8.26 2.92
C TRP A 123 11.95 9.58 3.68
N LYS A 124 10.75 9.97 4.07
CA LYS A 124 10.53 11.19 4.87
C LYS A 124 10.94 10.97 6.32
N TRP A 125 10.51 9.86 6.91
CA TRP A 125 10.78 9.55 8.31
C TRP A 125 11.79 8.43 8.41
N THR A 126 12.97 8.76 8.88
CA THR A 126 14.06 7.83 9.09
C THR A 126 14.47 7.81 10.55
N LYS A 127 15.32 6.85 10.93
CA LYS A 127 15.87 6.76 12.28
C LYS A 127 16.58 8.04 12.71
N ASP A 128 17.24 8.74 11.77
CA ASP A 128 17.99 9.98 12.03
C ASP A 128 17.14 11.24 11.84
N ASN A 129 15.96 11.12 11.24
CA ASN A 129 15.02 12.22 11.01
C ASN A 129 13.58 11.73 11.19
N MET A 130 13.18 11.58 12.44
CA MET A 130 11.85 11.11 12.78
C MET A 130 10.76 12.16 12.60
N GLY A 131 11.11 13.45 12.68
CA GLY A 131 10.15 14.53 12.54
C GLY A 131 8.95 14.35 13.46
N GLU A 132 7.75 14.30 12.87
CA GLU A 132 6.47 14.13 13.58
C GLU A 132 6.13 12.67 13.88
N LEU A 133 6.92 11.73 13.40
CA LEU A 133 6.68 10.30 13.63
C LEU A 133 6.86 9.97 15.12
N PRO A 134 5.86 9.38 15.79
CA PRO A 134 5.99 8.97 17.17
C PRO A 134 7.15 7.98 17.38
N PRO A 135 7.89 8.08 18.48
CA PRO A 135 8.92 7.10 18.79
C PRO A 135 8.30 5.73 19.08
N LEU A 136 9.09 4.67 18.84
CA LEU A 136 8.72 3.33 19.27
C LEU A 136 8.65 3.27 20.80
N GLU A 137 7.59 2.70 21.32
CA GLU A 137 7.47 2.40 22.75
C GLU A 137 8.13 1.06 23.03
N SER A 138 8.93 0.99 24.09
CA SER A 138 9.53 -0.25 24.54
C SER A 138 8.84 -0.74 25.82
N VAL A 139 8.46 -2.01 25.83
CA VAL A 139 7.91 -2.70 26.98
C VAL A 139 8.78 -3.88 27.33
N LYS A 140 9.15 -4.02 28.61
CA LYS A 140 9.86 -5.21 29.08
C LYS A 140 8.85 -6.30 29.44
N LEU A 141 8.82 -7.37 28.68
CA LEU A 141 8.04 -8.57 28.96
C LEU A 141 8.97 -9.74 29.21
N LYS A 142 8.89 -10.32 30.39
CA LYS A 142 9.71 -11.50 30.82
C LYS A 142 11.21 -11.32 30.52
N GLY A 143 11.77 -10.16 30.82
CA GLY A 143 13.19 -9.87 30.63
C GLY A 143 13.61 -9.58 29.19
N LYS A 144 12.67 -9.59 28.23
CA LYS A 144 12.93 -9.19 26.82
C LYS A 144 12.30 -7.82 26.55
N THR A 145 13.02 -6.99 25.81
CA THR A 145 12.50 -5.73 25.32
C THR A 145 11.66 -5.98 24.06
N VAL A 146 10.36 -5.65 24.14
CA VAL A 146 9.44 -5.70 23.01
C VAL A 146 9.12 -4.27 22.61
N TYR A 147 9.19 -3.98 21.31
CA TYR A 147 8.86 -2.67 20.77
C TYR A 147 7.42 -2.65 20.28
N ASP A 148 6.67 -1.65 20.73
CA ASP A 148 5.31 -1.37 20.26
C ASP A 148 5.35 -0.26 19.21
N ASN A 149 4.88 -0.57 18.01
CA ASN A 149 4.80 0.36 16.89
C ASN A 149 3.38 0.88 16.62
N SER A 150 2.43 0.62 17.49
CA SER A 150 1.00 0.95 17.30
C SER A 150 0.79 2.43 16.99
N LYS A 151 1.48 3.32 17.69
CA LYS A 151 1.40 4.77 17.46
C LYS A 151 1.97 5.19 16.12
N GLN A 152 3.03 4.52 15.64
CA GLN A 152 3.57 4.78 14.31
C GLN A 152 2.62 4.32 13.21
N LEU A 153 1.97 3.17 13.38
CA LEU A 153 0.97 2.67 12.43
C LEU A 153 -0.25 3.60 12.37
N GLU A 154 -0.73 4.08 13.51
CA GLU A 154 -1.80 5.06 13.57
C GLU A 154 -1.41 6.38 12.88
N PHE A 155 -0.19 6.84 13.09
CA PHE A 155 0.35 8.03 12.41
C PHE A 155 0.37 7.84 10.89
N PHE A 156 0.84 6.71 10.39
CA PHE A 156 0.88 6.41 8.97
C PHE A 156 -0.53 6.30 8.36
N GLU A 157 -1.45 5.69 9.07
CA GLU A 157 -2.84 5.58 8.63
C GLU A 157 -3.49 6.97 8.52
N ASN A 158 -3.32 7.82 9.53
CA ASN A 158 -3.80 9.20 9.52
C ASN A 158 -3.16 10.02 8.41
N PHE A 159 -1.88 9.80 8.13
CA PHE A 159 -1.20 10.42 6.99
C PHE A 159 -1.89 10.09 5.67
N TRP A 160 -2.19 8.82 5.40
CA TRP A 160 -2.89 8.41 4.19
C TRP A 160 -4.29 9.00 4.09
N LEU A 161 -5.05 8.98 5.16
CA LEU A 161 -6.40 9.55 5.21
C LEU A 161 -6.39 11.06 4.96
N GLY A 162 -5.38 11.77 5.49
CA GLY A 162 -5.20 13.21 5.26
C GLY A 162 -4.76 13.53 3.84
N LEU A 163 -3.86 12.75 3.27
CA LEU A 163 -3.29 12.94 1.94
C LEU A 163 -4.36 12.95 0.84
N LEU A 164 -5.30 12.05 0.89
CA LEU A 164 -6.36 11.92 -0.12
C LEU A 164 -7.49 12.95 0.04
N LYS A 165 -7.66 13.52 1.23
CA LYS A 165 -8.60 14.62 1.45
C LYS A 165 -8.10 15.94 0.84
N THR A 166 -6.79 16.12 0.72
CA THR A 166 -6.16 17.32 0.16
C THR A 166 -5.88 17.21 -1.34
N ALA A 167 -5.86 16.01 -1.88
CA ALA A 167 -5.81 15.78 -3.31
C ALA A 167 -7.13 16.26 -3.95
N ALA A 168 -7.05 16.90 -5.13
CA ALA A 168 -8.26 17.30 -5.87
C ALA A 168 -9.21 16.10 -6.00
N PRO A 169 -10.53 16.30 -5.82
CA PRO A 169 -11.46 15.17 -5.81
C PRO A 169 -11.29 14.37 -7.10
N ALA A 170 -10.93 13.10 -6.95
CA ALA A 170 -11.02 12.17 -8.03
C ALA A 170 -12.47 12.16 -8.54
N PRO A 171 -12.73 12.05 -9.86
CA PRO A 171 -14.07 11.92 -10.36
C PRO A 171 -14.76 10.79 -9.59
N ALA A 172 -15.95 11.07 -9.09
CA ALA A 172 -16.71 10.20 -8.19
C ALA A 172 -16.58 8.74 -8.61
N ALA A 173 -16.06 7.92 -7.70
CA ALA A 173 -16.10 6.48 -7.87
C ALA A 173 -17.58 6.09 -8.00
N VAL A 174 -17.96 5.51 -9.13
CA VAL A 174 -19.25 4.88 -9.28
C VAL A 174 -19.28 3.77 -8.23
N GLU A 175 -20.17 3.90 -7.25
CA GLU A 175 -20.44 2.84 -6.31
C GLU A 175 -20.73 1.57 -7.12
N ALA A 176 -19.89 0.56 -6.92
CA ALA A 176 -20.21 -0.76 -7.43
C ALA A 176 -21.43 -1.23 -6.64
N GLU A 177 -22.57 -1.27 -7.29
CA GLU A 177 -23.74 -1.97 -6.74
C GLU A 177 -23.28 -3.39 -6.44
N GLU A 178 -23.32 -3.78 -5.17
CA GLU A 178 -23.21 -5.18 -4.78
C GLU A 178 -24.36 -5.92 -5.47
N GLU A 179 -24.04 -6.66 -6.52
CA GLU A 179 -24.95 -7.68 -7.01
C GLU A 179 -25.09 -8.72 -5.91
N THR A 180 -26.20 -8.68 -5.22
CA THR A 180 -26.62 -9.77 -4.36
C THR A 180 -26.80 -11.02 -5.22
N PRO A 181 -26.12 -12.14 -4.93
CA PRO A 181 -26.36 -13.36 -5.65
C PRO A 181 -27.78 -13.86 -5.35
N PHE A 182 -28.50 -14.11 -6.40
CA PHE A 182 -29.77 -14.84 -6.33
C PHE A 182 -29.53 -16.29 -5.98
#